data_b0bcc434031b3fd9208a5fbd26dfa525
#
_entry.id   b0bcc434031b3fd9208a5fbd26dfa525
#
_cell.length_a   1.000
_cell.length_b   1.000
_cell.length_c   1.000
_cell.angle_alpha   90.00
_cell.angle_beta   90.00
_cell.angle_gamma   90.00
#
_symmetry.space_group_name_H-M   'P 1'
#
loop_
_entity.id
_entity.type
_entity.pdbx_description
1 polymer ?
#
loop_
_entity_poly.entity_id
_entity_poly.type
_entity_poly.pdbx_seq_one_letter_code
_entity_poly.pdbx_strand_id
1 'polypeptide(L)'
;MIKGVIFDVDGVLLNSMPVWENLGELYLDHLGIEAEKNLGETLFEMSLEEAADYLISHYNLEKTVEEVVQGLNKEVEDYYAKRVPLKEGVRQYLEEFRERKIPMVIATTGDRKNAEAALSRLKVLPYFQGVFTASEIGSGKDQPDIYFAALLQLDTEPEQTWVFED
;
A
#
# COMPACT_ATOMS: atom_id res chain seq x y z
N MET A 1 17.83 3.68 -23.81
CA MET A 1 17.00 2.45 -23.79
C MET A 1 16.79 2.09 -22.34
N ILE A 2 15.55 1.81 -21.93
CA ILE A 2 15.21 1.45 -20.54
C ILE A 2 15.70 0.05 -20.25
N LYS A 3 16.37 -0.12 -19.10
CA LYS A 3 16.96 -1.38 -18.63
C LYS A 3 16.43 -1.85 -17.29
N GLY A 4 15.69 -1.03 -16.54
CA GLY A 4 15.10 -1.36 -15.27
C GLY A 4 13.85 -0.54 -14.98
N VAL A 5 13.00 -1.05 -14.09
CA VAL A 5 11.79 -0.35 -13.67
C VAL A 5 11.59 -0.50 -12.16
N ILE A 6 11.27 0.61 -11.52
CA ILE A 6 10.91 0.70 -10.11
C ILE A 6 9.43 1.06 -10.03
N PHE A 7 8.67 0.33 -9.24
CA PHE A 7 7.25 0.60 -9.02
C PHE A 7 6.98 0.92 -7.55
N ASP A 8 6.17 1.94 -7.31
CA ASP A 8 5.43 2.03 -6.07
C ASP A 8 4.29 0.99 -6.03
N VAL A 9 3.70 0.82 -4.86
CA VAL A 9 2.60 -0.15 -4.65
C VAL A 9 1.26 0.56 -4.63
N ASP A 10 1.05 1.42 -3.64
CA ASP A 10 -0.24 2.05 -3.37
C ASP A 10 -0.51 3.16 -4.39
N GLY A 11 -1.67 3.12 -5.04
CA GLY A 11 -2.00 4.06 -6.10
C GLY A 11 -1.32 3.79 -7.45
N VAL A 12 -0.28 2.94 -7.51
CA VAL A 12 0.46 2.59 -8.73
C VAL A 12 0.16 1.15 -9.18
N LEU A 13 0.61 0.15 -8.44
CA LEU A 13 0.30 -1.26 -8.73
C LEU A 13 -1.09 -1.65 -8.23
N LEU A 14 -1.44 -1.22 -7.03
CA LEU A 14 -2.69 -1.56 -6.34
C LEU A 14 -3.65 -0.37 -6.31
N ASN A 15 -4.92 -0.64 -6.55
CA ASN A 15 -6.00 0.30 -6.27
C ASN A 15 -6.38 0.20 -4.79
N SER A 16 -5.50 0.70 -3.91
CA SER A 16 -5.61 0.58 -2.46
C SER A 16 -6.28 1.76 -1.78
N MET A 17 -6.40 2.91 -2.43
CA MET A 17 -6.99 4.11 -1.84
C MET A 17 -8.37 3.89 -1.19
N PRO A 18 -9.29 3.08 -1.78
CA PRO A 18 -10.60 2.85 -1.18
C PRO A 18 -10.59 2.29 0.25
N VAL A 19 -9.55 1.55 0.67
CA VAL A 19 -9.49 1.09 2.06
C VAL A 19 -9.26 2.25 3.04
N TRP A 20 -8.41 3.19 2.68
CA TRP A 20 -8.10 4.35 3.51
C TRP A 20 -9.26 5.32 3.59
N GLU A 21 -9.97 5.51 2.48
CA GLU A 21 -11.17 6.35 2.39
C GLU A 21 -12.36 5.80 3.20
N ASN A 22 -12.43 4.48 3.40
CA ASN A 22 -13.56 3.80 4.04
C ASN A 22 -13.16 2.99 5.28
N LEU A 23 -11.99 3.26 5.86
CA LEU A 23 -11.46 2.44 6.95
C LEU A 23 -12.34 2.44 8.20
N GLY A 24 -12.88 3.61 8.56
CA GLY A 24 -13.80 3.74 9.69
C GLY A 24 -15.09 2.96 9.49
N GLU A 25 -15.69 3.05 8.29
CA GLU A 25 -16.90 2.31 7.92
C GLU A 25 -16.67 0.80 7.96
N LEU A 26 -15.53 0.33 7.41
CA LEU A 26 -15.18 -1.10 7.43
C LEU A 26 -15.04 -1.62 8.85
N TYR A 27 -14.41 -0.86 9.72
CA TYR A 27 -14.24 -1.22 11.13
C TYR A 27 -15.56 -1.25 11.88
N LEU A 28 -16.43 -0.26 11.70
CA LEU A 28 -17.76 -0.21 12.33
C LEU A 28 -18.66 -1.33 11.80
N ASP A 29 -18.65 -1.60 10.50
CA ASP A 29 -19.39 -2.71 9.89
C ASP A 29 -18.99 -4.06 10.54
N HIS A 30 -17.69 -4.26 10.76
CA HIS A 30 -17.19 -5.43 11.48
C HIS A 30 -17.74 -5.55 12.90
N LEU A 31 -18.02 -4.43 13.58
CA LEU A 31 -18.64 -4.38 14.90
C LEU A 31 -20.18 -4.47 14.84
N GLY A 32 -20.77 -4.48 13.65
CA GLY A 32 -22.21 -4.46 13.46
C GLY A 32 -22.84 -3.09 13.73
N ILE A 33 -22.07 -2.03 13.63
CA ILE A 33 -22.49 -0.63 13.86
C ILE A 33 -22.62 0.06 12.50
N GLU A 34 -23.75 0.71 12.26
CA GLU A 34 -23.95 1.51 11.05
C GLU A 34 -23.18 2.82 11.14
N ALA A 35 -22.32 3.05 10.16
CA ALA A 35 -21.54 4.29 10.06
C ALA A 35 -22.41 5.46 9.57
N GLU A 36 -22.14 6.66 10.05
CA GLU A 36 -22.74 7.88 9.51
C GLU A 36 -22.26 8.16 8.09
N LYS A 37 -23.04 8.94 7.34
CA LYS A 37 -22.62 9.38 6.00
C LYS A 37 -21.39 10.27 6.09
N ASN A 38 -20.47 10.09 5.14
CA ASN A 38 -19.23 10.84 5.02
C ASN A 38 -18.25 10.66 6.19
N LEU A 39 -18.34 9.54 6.95
CA LEU A 39 -17.39 9.24 8.01
C LEU A 39 -15.95 9.21 7.47
N GLY A 40 -15.72 8.63 6.29
CA GLY A 40 -14.40 8.57 5.66
C GLY A 40 -13.82 9.97 5.41
N GLU A 41 -14.61 10.93 4.94
CA GLU A 41 -14.17 12.33 4.77
C GLU A 41 -13.76 12.95 6.10
N THR A 42 -14.51 12.65 7.17
CA THR A 42 -14.21 13.14 8.52
C THR A 42 -12.90 12.60 9.06
N LEU A 43 -12.61 11.32 8.82
CA LEU A 43 -11.42 10.66 9.33
C LEU A 43 -10.17 10.82 8.44
N PHE A 44 -10.33 11.28 7.19
CA PHE A 44 -9.28 11.20 6.16
C PHE A 44 -7.98 11.93 6.53
N GLU A 45 -8.06 13.06 7.25
CA GLU A 45 -6.89 13.84 7.67
C GLU A 45 -6.37 13.48 9.08
N MET A 46 -7.03 12.52 9.76
CA MET A 46 -6.69 12.12 11.12
C MET A 46 -5.60 11.03 11.12
N SER A 47 -4.75 11.05 12.12
CA SER A 47 -3.92 9.88 12.46
C SER A 47 -4.81 8.72 12.90
N LEU A 48 -4.27 7.48 12.93
CA LEU A 48 -5.05 6.32 13.40
C LEU A 48 -5.49 6.48 14.86
N GLU A 49 -4.68 7.10 15.69
CA GLU A 49 -5.01 7.40 17.09
C GLU A 49 -6.14 8.42 17.20
N GLU A 50 -6.08 9.50 16.43
CA GLU A 50 -7.14 10.52 16.38
C GLU A 50 -8.44 9.92 15.84
N ALA A 51 -8.37 9.12 14.78
CA ALA A 51 -9.53 8.41 14.24
C ALA A 51 -10.13 7.44 15.26
N ALA A 52 -9.29 6.72 16.03
CA ALA A 52 -9.74 5.83 17.09
C ALA A 52 -10.46 6.58 18.21
N ASP A 53 -9.89 7.70 18.67
CA ASP A 53 -10.53 8.58 19.69
C ASP A 53 -11.88 9.11 19.20
N TYR A 54 -11.94 9.55 17.93
CA TYR A 54 -13.19 9.99 17.32
C TYR A 54 -14.24 8.87 17.31
N LEU A 55 -13.87 7.69 16.82
CA LEU A 55 -14.79 6.54 16.76
C LEU A 55 -15.29 6.12 18.14
N ILE A 56 -14.42 6.07 19.15
CA ILE A 56 -14.78 5.74 20.54
C ILE A 56 -15.81 6.74 21.06
N SER A 57 -15.53 8.03 20.92
CA SER A 57 -16.37 9.10 21.47
C SER A 57 -17.70 9.21 20.74
N HIS A 58 -17.68 9.12 19.40
CA HIS A 58 -18.85 9.34 18.56
C HIS A 58 -19.83 8.16 18.56
N TYR A 59 -19.28 6.92 18.57
CA TYR A 59 -20.09 5.69 18.57
C TYR A 59 -20.22 5.02 19.95
N ASN A 60 -19.71 5.65 21.01
CA ASN A 60 -19.72 5.14 22.38
C ASN A 60 -19.15 3.72 22.49
N LEU A 61 -18.00 3.49 21.86
CA LEU A 61 -17.37 2.17 21.88
C LEU A 61 -16.76 1.89 23.27
N GLU A 62 -17.06 0.73 23.84
CA GLU A 62 -16.44 0.25 25.08
C GLU A 62 -15.08 -0.38 24.80
N LYS A 63 -14.14 0.42 24.25
CA LYS A 63 -12.80 0.01 23.83
C LYS A 63 -11.78 1.09 24.14
N THR A 64 -10.52 0.67 24.27
CA THR A 64 -9.40 1.59 24.35
C THR A 64 -8.96 2.07 22.96
N VAL A 65 -8.25 3.20 22.88
CA VAL A 65 -7.65 3.71 21.63
C VAL A 65 -6.78 2.64 20.99
N GLU A 66 -5.94 1.97 21.78
CA GLU A 66 -5.05 0.91 21.29
C GLU A 66 -5.82 -0.26 20.65
N GLU A 67 -6.91 -0.71 21.26
CA GLU A 67 -7.77 -1.77 20.72
C GLU A 67 -8.41 -1.35 19.40
N VAL A 68 -8.86 -0.10 19.27
CA VAL A 68 -9.45 0.41 18.04
C VAL A 68 -8.38 0.55 16.95
N VAL A 69 -7.21 1.10 17.26
CA VAL A 69 -6.07 1.18 16.32
C VAL A 69 -5.66 -0.21 15.82
N GLN A 70 -5.59 -1.20 16.71
CA GLN A 70 -5.33 -2.59 16.31
C GLN A 70 -6.42 -3.13 15.38
N GLY A 71 -7.68 -2.82 15.66
CA GLY A 71 -8.80 -3.18 14.81
C GLY A 71 -8.73 -2.54 13.42
N LEU A 72 -8.45 -1.24 13.34
CA LEU A 72 -8.27 -0.52 12.08
C LEU A 72 -7.11 -1.11 11.25
N ASN A 73 -5.97 -1.36 11.88
CA ASN A 73 -4.84 -2.02 11.21
C ASN A 73 -5.22 -3.41 10.68
N LYS A 74 -6.03 -4.16 11.44
CA LYS A 74 -6.51 -5.47 11.00
C LYS A 74 -7.42 -5.39 9.79
N GLU A 75 -8.28 -4.38 9.67
CA GLU A 75 -9.10 -4.14 8.47
C GLU A 75 -8.21 -3.87 7.25
N VAL A 76 -7.15 -3.08 7.40
CA VAL A 76 -6.16 -2.83 6.34
C VAL A 76 -5.50 -4.13 5.91
N GLU A 77 -4.94 -4.91 6.85
CA GLU A 77 -4.31 -6.21 6.55
C GLU A 77 -5.26 -7.14 5.77
N ASP A 78 -6.50 -7.26 6.24
CA ASP A 78 -7.50 -8.13 5.63
C ASP A 78 -7.90 -7.66 4.23
N TYR A 79 -7.98 -6.34 4.01
CA TYR A 79 -8.25 -5.79 2.69
C TYR A 79 -7.16 -6.13 1.68
N TYR A 80 -5.89 -5.93 2.04
CA TYR A 80 -4.75 -6.28 1.17
C TYR A 80 -4.68 -7.79 0.91
N ALA A 81 -4.85 -8.59 1.95
CA ALA A 81 -4.79 -10.05 1.82
C ALA A 81 -5.93 -10.64 0.99
N LYS A 82 -7.13 -10.01 0.98
CA LYS A 82 -8.34 -10.65 0.45
C LYS A 82 -9.01 -9.90 -0.70
N ARG A 83 -8.87 -8.56 -0.80
CA ARG A 83 -9.75 -7.74 -1.66
C ARG A 83 -9.04 -6.82 -2.63
N VAL A 84 -7.95 -6.13 -2.24
CA VAL A 84 -7.34 -5.08 -3.05
C VAL A 84 -7.04 -5.57 -4.47
N PRO A 85 -7.50 -4.88 -5.53
CA PRO A 85 -7.21 -5.24 -6.91
C PRO A 85 -5.95 -4.56 -7.43
N LEU A 86 -5.38 -5.09 -8.51
CA LEU A 86 -4.46 -4.31 -9.34
C LEU A 86 -5.19 -3.11 -9.96
N LYS A 87 -4.47 -2.03 -10.18
CA LYS A 87 -4.99 -0.95 -11.04
C LYS A 87 -5.14 -1.46 -12.47
N GLU A 88 -6.06 -0.83 -13.19
CA GLU A 88 -6.33 -1.15 -14.59
C GLU A 88 -5.04 -1.02 -15.43
N GLY A 89 -4.81 -1.98 -16.31
CA GLY A 89 -3.65 -2.02 -17.21
C GLY A 89 -2.34 -2.52 -16.57
N VAL A 90 -2.21 -2.54 -15.24
CA VAL A 90 -0.96 -2.93 -14.56
C VAL A 90 -0.48 -4.31 -15.00
N ARG A 91 -1.35 -5.31 -15.02
CA ARG A 91 -0.96 -6.67 -15.43
C ARG A 91 -0.33 -6.70 -16.82
N GLN A 92 -0.93 -5.98 -17.77
CA GLN A 92 -0.45 -5.92 -19.14
C GLN A 92 0.95 -5.28 -19.22
N TYR A 93 1.19 -4.19 -18.48
CA TYR A 93 2.52 -3.55 -18.42
C TYR A 93 3.57 -4.47 -17.78
N LEU A 94 3.24 -5.16 -16.69
CA LEU A 94 4.17 -6.10 -16.06
C LEU A 94 4.54 -7.24 -17.00
N GLU A 95 3.58 -7.77 -17.75
CA GLU A 95 3.81 -8.80 -18.76
C GLU A 95 4.69 -8.30 -19.89
N GLU A 96 4.46 -7.09 -20.40
CA GLU A 96 5.27 -6.47 -21.45
C GLU A 96 6.74 -6.27 -21.00
N PHE A 97 6.99 -5.77 -19.79
CA PHE A 97 8.35 -5.64 -19.26
C PHE A 97 9.01 -7.00 -19.09
N ARG A 98 8.29 -8.01 -18.62
CA ARG A 98 8.79 -9.38 -18.49
C ARG A 98 9.17 -9.97 -19.84
N GLU A 99 8.33 -9.83 -20.86
CA GLU A 99 8.60 -10.32 -22.23
C GLU A 99 9.84 -9.65 -22.83
N ARG A 100 10.01 -8.36 -22.56
CA ARG A 100 11.20 -7.59 -22.96
C ARG A 100 12.42 -7.87 -22.08
N LYS A 101 12.29 -8.73 -21.08
CA LYS A 101 13.35 -9.06 -20.10
C LYS A 101 13.90 -7.83 -19.36
N ILE A 102 13.05 -6.85 -19.11
CA ILE A 102 13.38 -5.68 -18.31
C ILE A 102 13.12 -6.03 -16.85
N PRO A 103 14.13 -6.02 -15.97
CA PRO A 103 13.97 -6.33 -14.56
C PRO A 103 13.16 -5.25 -13.86
N MET A 104 12.37 -5.69 -12.87
CA MET A 104 11.47 -4.85 -12.10
C MET A 104 11.71 -5.04 -10.60
N VAL A 105 11.62 -3.97 -9.83
CA VAL A 105 11.62 -3.99 -8.36
C VAL A 105 10.52 -3.08 -7.82
N ILE A 106 10.22 -3.24 -6.56
CA ILE A 106 9.25 -2.42 -5.82
C ILE A 106 10.01 -1.51 -4.85
N ALA A 107 9.59 -0.25 -4.78
CA ALA A 107 9.98 0.71 -3.75
C ALA A 107 8.71 1.35 -3.17
N THR A 108 8.39 1.10 -1.91
CA THR A 108 7.16 1.55 -1.28
C THR A 108 7.37 2.14 0.12
N THR A 109 6.51 3.07 0.51
CA THR A 109 6.39 3.52 1.92
C THR A 109 5.46 2.63 2.73
N GLY A 110 4.67 1.78 2.06
CA GLY A 110 3.72 0.87 2.67
C GLY A 110 4.37 -0.31 3.40
N ASP A 111 3.54 -1.06 4.11
CA ASP A 111 3.96 -2.25 4.83
C ASP A 111 4.29 -3.41 3.89
N ARG A 112 5.47 -4.02 4.07
CA ARG A 112 5.94 -5.15 3.24
C ARG A 112 4.96 -6.32 3.26
N LYS A 113 4.49 -6.72 4.44
CA LYS A 113 3.59 -7.86 4.61
C LYS A 113 2.30 -7.68 3.84
N ASN A 114 1.71 -6.48 3.91
CA ASN A 114 0.49 -6.14 3.18
C ASN A 114 0.73 -6.15 1.66
N ALA A 115 1.79 -5.49 1.20
CA ALA A 115 2.14 -5.46 -0.23
C ALA A 115 2.39 -6.87 -0.79
N GLU A 116 3.22 -7.67 -0.13
CA GLU A 116 3.53 -9.04 -0.56
C GLU A 116 2.30 -9.95 -0.52
N ALA A 117 1.43 -9.84 0.50
CA ALA A 117 0.19 -10.61 0.58
C ALA A 117 -0.73 -10.32 -0.62
N ALA A 118 -0.93 -9.04 -0.96
CA ALA A 118 -1.73 -8.63 -2.10
C ALA A 118 -1.14 -9.10 -3.43
N LEU A 119 0.15 -8.82 -3.67
CA LEU A 119 0.83 -9.14 -4.92
C LEU A 119 0.97 -10.66 -5.13
N SER A 120 1.15 -11.44 -4.05
CA SER A 120 1.11 -12.91 -4.09
C SER A 120 -0.25 -13.43 -4.49
N ARG A 121 -1.32 -12.96 -3.84
CA ARG A 121 -2.71 -13.34 -4.17
C ARG A 121 -3.04 -13.00 -5.63
N LEU A 122 -2.58 -11.85 -6.11
CA LEU A 122 -2.76 -11.39 -7.49
C LEU A 122 -1.81 -12.07 -8.49
N LYS A 123 -0.88 -12.92 -8.01
CA LYS A 123 0.09 -13.69 -8.81
C LYS A 123 1.04 -12.82 -9.64
N VAL A 124 1.41 -11.67 -9.11
CA VAL A 124 2.37 -10.75 -9.76
C VAL A 124 3.66 -10.55 -8.95
N LEU A 125 3.71 -10.95 -7.69
CA LEU A 125 4.92 -10.84 -6.88
C LEU A 125 6.17 -11.45 -7.54
N PRO A 126 6.10 -12.64 -8.21
CA PRO A 126 7.27 -13.24 -8.86
C PRO A 126 7.84 -12.44 -10.04
N TYR A 127 7.18 -11.37 -10.49
CA TYR A 127 7.70 -10.52 -11.56
C TYR A 127 8.81 -9.58 -11.07
N PHE A 128 8.85 -9.35 -9.75
CA PHE A 128 9.78 -8.42 -9.12
C PHE A 128 10.99 -9.13 -8.53
N GLN A 129 12.17 -8.57 -8.74
CA GLN A 129 13.44 -9.10 -8.20
C GLN A 129 13.65 -8.73 -6.72
N GLY A 130 12.92 -7.76 -6.20
CA GLY A 130 12.99 -7.31 -4.82
C GLY A 130 11.89 -6.34 -4.46
N VAL A 131 11.65 -6.26 -3.15
CA VAL A 131 10.75 -5.28 -2.53
C VAL A 131 11.58 -4.48 -1.54
N PHE A 132 11.55 -3.18 -1.66
CA PHE A 132 12.22 -2.24 -0.76
C PHE A 132 11.16 -1.39 -0.06
N THR A 133 11.24 -1.29 1.25
CA THR A 133 10.32 -0.44 2.02
C THR A 133 11.08 0.69 2.72
N ALA A 134 10.42 1.86 2.83
CA ALA A 134 11.00 3.00 3.52
C ALA A 134 11.39 2.68 4.97
N SER A 135 10.59 1.87 5.66
CA SER A 135 10.86 1.46 7.04
C SER A 135 12.14 0.62 7.18
N GLU A 136 12.44 -0.25 6.21
CA GLU A 136 13.66 -1.08 6.22
C GLU A 136 14.90 -0.29 5.81
N ILE A 137 14.74 0.66 4.89
CA ILE A 137 15.83 1.56 4.47
C ILE A 137 16.15 2.58 5.58
N GLY A 138 15.14 2.96 6.39
CA GLY A 138 15.29 3.94 7.46
C GLY A 138 15.10 5.40 7.00
N SER A 139 14.63 5.62 5.78
CA SER A 139 14.32 6.95 5.23
C SER A 139 13.10 6.89 4.32
N GLY A 140 12.36 8.00 4.25
CA GLY A 140 11.20 8.12 3.36
C GLY A 140 11.60 8.30 1.89
N LYS A 141 10.62 8.33 0.99
CA LYS A 141 10.82 8.56 -0.44
C LYS A 141 11.18 10.01 -0.81
N ASP A 142 11.15 10.91 0.16
CA ASP A 142 11.73 12.26 0.08
C ASP A 142 13.26 12.24 0.04
N GLN A 143 13.87 11.10 0.41
CA GLN A 143 15.29 10.83 0.31
C GLN A 143 15.56 9.79 -0.81
N PRO A 144 16.74 9.85 -1.46
CA PRO A 144 17.03 8.99 -2.60
C PRO A 144 17.43 7.56 -2.24
N ASP A 145 17.61 7.23 -0.96
CA ASP A 145 18.21 5.99 -0.49
C ASP A 145 17.48 4.74 -0.99
N ILE A 146 16.13 4.75 -0.95
CA ILE A 146 15.33 3.62 -1.41
C ILE A 146 15.49 3.38 -2.91
N TYR A 147 15.62 4.47 -3.70
CA TYR A 147 15.84 4.37 -5.14
C TYR A 147 17.25 3.89 -5.46
N PHE A 148 18.26 4.31 -4.71
CA PHE A 148 19.62 3.79 -4.87
C PHE A 148 19.71 2.30 -4.53
N ALA A 149 19.03 1.84 -3.48
CA ALA A 149 18.94 0.42 -3.18
C ALA A 149 18.28 -0.38 -4.32
N ALA A 150 17.21 0.17 -4.89
CA ALA A 150 16.51 -0.41 -6.03
C ALA A 150 17.38 -0.47 -7.30
N LEU A 151 18.10 0.62 -7.62
CA LEU A 151 19.04 0.68 -8.76
C LEU A 151 20.16 -0.35 -8.62
N LEU A 152 20.70 -0.49 -7.40
CA LEU A 152 21.75 -1.48 -7.13
C LEU A 152 21.24 -2.90 -7.38
N GLN A 153 20.01 -3.21 -6.97
CA GLN A 153 19.39 -4.53 -7.22
C GLN A 153 19.14 -4.78 -8.71
N LEU A 154 18.75 -3.74 -9.45
CA LEU A 154 18.50 -3.80 -10.89
C LEU A 154 19.79 -3.87 -11.73
N ASP A 155 20.94 -3.49 -11.15
CA ASP A 155 22.20 -3.29 -11.86
C ASP A 155 22.04 -2.31 -13.04
N THR A 156 21.41 -1.15 -12.74
CA THR A 156 21.09 -0.12 -13.75
C THR A 156 21.41 1.28 -13.25
N GLU A 157 21.63 2.20 -14.21
CA GLU A 157 21.84 3.62 -13.93
C GLU A 157 20.49 4.39 -13.91
N PRO A 158 20.41 5.54 -13.21
CA PRO A 158 19.19 6.34 -13.14
C PRO A 158 18.61 6.70 -14.52
N GLU A 159 19.45 7.05 -15.49
CA GLU A 159 19.04 7.44 -16.85
C GLU A 159 18.48 6.27 -17.67
N GLN A 160 18.64 5.04 -17.18
CA GLN A 160 18.18 3.82 -17.82
C GLN A 160 17.02 3.17 -17.06
N THR A 161 16.53 3.82 -16.01
CA THR A 161 15.51 3.26 -15.10
C THR A 161 14.27 4.15 -15.08
N TRP A 162 13.12 3.54 -15.31
CA TRP A 162 11.86 4.21 -15.10
C TRP A 162 11.37 3.99 -13.67
N VAL A 163 10.73 5.03 -13.13
CA VAL A 163 10.05 4.99 -11.83
C VAL A 163 8.59 5.32 -12.06
N PHE A 164 7.70 4.47 -11.54
CA PHE A 164 6.26 4.68 -11.53
C PHE A 164 5.83 5.04 -10.09
N GLU A 165 5.33 6.25 -9.95
CA GLU A 165 4.80 6.84 -8.71
C GLU A 165 3.43 7.47 -8.99
N ASP A 166 2.65 7.75 -7.93
CA ASP A 166 1.38 8.47 -8.00
C ASP A 166 1.54 9.98 -7.67
#